data_048221a920d261ee8bd6f1da93a53eef
#
_entry.id   048221a920d261ee8bd6f1da93a53eef
#
_cell.length_a   1.000
_cell.length_b   1.000
_cell.length_c   1.000
_cell.angle_alpha   90.00
_cell.angle_beta   90.00
_cell.angle_gamma   90.00
#
_symmetry.space_group_name_H-M   'P 1'
#
loop_
_entity.id
_entity.type
_entity.pdbx_description
1 polymer ?
#
loop_
_entity_poly.entity_id
_entity_poly.type
_entity_poly.pdbx_seq_one_letter_code
_entity_poly.pdbx_strand_id
1 'polypeptide(L)'
;KRLITLMIAHTFTATAAFAAAETGTWYAGSKFGWSHYGDSSTDRQVDVDRDNVGGGVFTGYQINPWLAVEGGYDYLGNMGINGRHGAAGSRMKSQGLQLSLKASYSLTSDWDLYGRAGLMGYRAESNVNGKNRFDTGVRPVLAFGTEYAFNDRWSGRLEYQWVNNVGNENQIGVSSDVSSMMAGISYRFGQ
;
A
#
# COMPACT_ATOMS: atom_id res chain seq x y z
N LYS A 1 32.99 -9.81 -22.21
CA LYS A 1 32.39 -9.39 -20.91
C LYS A 1 31.06 -10.11 -20.83
N ARG A 2 31.00 -11.17 -20.07
CA ARG A 2 29.89 -12.12 -20.04
C ARG A 2 29.00 -11.80 -18.86
N LEU A 3 27.73 -11.49 -19.13
CA LEU A 3 26.69 -11.41 -18.12
C LEU A 3 26.41 -12.82 -17.59
N ILE A 4 26.51 -12.96 -16.29
CA ILE A 4 26.15 -14.18 -15.58
C ILE A 4 24.65 -14.09 -15.31
N THR A 5 23.87 -14.86 -16.06
CA THR A 5 22.44 -15.08 -15.80
C THR A 5 22.36 -16.14 -14.72
N LEU A 6 22.08 -15.75 -13.49
CA LEU A 6 21.83 -16.68 -12.39
C LEU A 6 20.32 -17.03 -12.40
N MET A 7 19.96 -18.12 -13.09
CA MET A 7 18.65 -18.75 -12.95
C MET A 7 18.66 -19.56 -11.65
N ILE A 8 17.99 -19.04 -10.61
CA ILE A 8 17.67 -19.83 -9.42
C ILE A 8 16.31 -20.48 -9.66
N ALA A 9 16.32 -21.65 -10.29
CA ALA A 9 15.18 -22.54 -10.31
C ALA A 9 15.14 -23.31 -8.99
N HIS A 10 14.48 -22.79 -7.98
CA HIS A 10 14.13 -23.57 -6.81
C HIS A 10 12.73 -24.16 -7.01
N THR A 11 12.69 -25.45 -7.29
CA THR A 11 11.48 -26.26 -7.22
C THR A 11 11.09 -26.42 -5.75
N PHE A 12 10.17 -25.57 -5.27
CA PHE A 12 9.56 -25.75 -3.97
C PHE A 12 8.50 -26.86 -4.06
N THR A 13 8.86 -28.06 -3.68
CA THR A 13 7.92 -29.11 -3.33
C THR A 13 7.62 -28.99 -1.83
N ALA A 14 6.79 -28.03 -1.45
CA ALA A 14 6.25 -27.98 -0.10
C ALA A 14 4.90 -28.68 -0.08
N THR A 15 4.89 -29.94 0.30
CA THR A 15 3.69 -30.64 0.76
C THR A 15 3.46 -30.25 2.22
N ALA A 16 2.85 -29.11 2.44
CA ALA A 16 2.34 -28.72 3.75
C ALA A 16 0.82 -28.80 3.67
N ALA A 17 0.20 -29.46 4.62
CA ALA A 17 -1.24 -29.44 4.82
C ALA A 17 -1.60 -28.03 5.33
N PHE A 18 -2.08 -27.20 4.43
CA PHE A 18 -2.41 -25.80 4.69
C PHE A 18 -3.90 -25.66 4.92
N ALA A 19 -4.31 -24.81 5.82
CA ALA A 19 -5.46 -23.98 5.57
C ALA A 19 -5.07 -22.97 4.47
N ALA A 20 -4.56 -23.49 3.38
CA ALA A 20 -4.17 -22.72 2.21
C ALA A 20 -5.42 -22.02 1.75
N ALA A 21 -5.29 -20.72 1.52
CA ALA A 21 -6.34 -19.95 0.90
C ALA A 21 -6.88 -20.72 -0.30
N GLU A 22 -8.15 -21.15 -0.21
CA GLU A 22 -8.75 -21.99 -1.24
C GLU A 22 -8.69 -21.30 -2.58
N THR A 23 -8.12 -22.01 -3.55
CA THR A 23 -8.04 -21.56 -4.94
C THR A 23 -9.42 -21.24 -5.47
N GLY A 24 -9.57 -20.10 -6.15
CA GLY A 24 -10.84 -19.69 -6.73
C GLY A 24 -11.76 -18.94 -5.78
N THR A 25 -11.29 -18.54 -4.59
CA THR A 25 -12.11 -17.81 -3.62
C THR A 25 -11.86 -16.32 -3.67
N TRP A 26 -12.91 -15.55 -3.41
CA TRP A 26 -12.85 -14.10 -3.22
C TRP A 26 -12.70 -13.76 -1.74
N TYR A 27 -12.02 -12.68 -1.47
CA TYR A 27 -11.99 -12.07 -0.16
C TYR A 27 -12.09 -10.54 -0.27
N ALA A 28 -12.60 -9.90 0.76
CA ALA A 28 -12.63 -8.45 0.87
C ALA A 28 -12.32 -8.04 2.30
N GLY A 29 -11.77 -6.84 2.45
CA GLY A 29 -11.38 -6.35 3.75
C GLY A 29 -11.20 -4.84 3.79
N SER A 30 -10.87 -4.39 5.00
CA SER A 30 -10.50 -3.01 5.27
C SER A 30 -9.18 -2.97 6.01
N LYS A 31 -8.46 -1.87 5.86
CA LYS A 31 -7.21 -1.60 6.56
C LYS A 31 -7.17 -0.15 7.03
N PHE A 32 -6.49 0.09 8.14
CA PHE A 32 -6.25 1.41 8.70
C PHE A 32 -4.88 1.46 9.37
N GLY A 33 -4.29 2.62 9.46
CA GLY A 33 -2.97 2.76 10.06
C GLY A 33 -2.41 4.15 9.90
N TRP A 34 -1.11 4.24 10.00
CA TRP A 34 -0.37 5.49 9.92
C TRP A 34 0.45 5.52 8.65
N SER A 35 0.39 6.66 7.96
CA SER A 35 1.21 6.97 6.79
C SER A 35 2.24 8.02 7.18
N HIS A 36 3.50 7.76 6.81
CA HIS A 36 4.62 8.67 6.97
C HIS A 36 5.10 9.13 5.60
N TYR A 37 5.21 10.44 5.43
CA TYR A 37 5.73 11.05 4.21
C TYR A 37 7.23 11.30 4.38
N GLY A 38 8.05 10.70 3.49
CA GLY A 38 9.51 10.84 3.49
C GLY A 38 9.97 12.25 3.14
N ASP A 39 11.27 12.53 3.40
CA ASP A 39 11.85 13.84 3.09
C ASP A 39 11.84 14.09 1.58
N SER A 40 11.10 15.10 1.16
CA SER A 40 11.38 15.76 -0.11
C SER A 40 12.57 16.69 0.10
N SER A 41 13.61 16.50 -0.71
CA SER A 41 14.82 17.32 -0.71
C SER A 41 14.50 18.76 -1.07
N THR A 42 14.07 19.54 -0.09
CA THR A 42 14.03 20.99 -0.19
C THR A 42 14.61 21.56 1.09
N ASP A 43 15.75 22.21 0.94
CA ASP A 43 16.59 22.85 1.95
C ASP A 43 15.86 24.10 2.55
N ARG A 44 14.72 23.87 3.20
CA ARG A 44 14.02 24.88 3.99
C ARG A 44 13.35 24.23 5.19
N GLN A 45 13.69 24.74 6.39
CA GLN A 45 13.05 24.45 7.67
C GLN A 45 11.54 24.75 7.61
N VAL A 46 10.74 23.77 7.16
CA VAL A 46 9.29 23.78 7.21
C VAL A 46 8.88 22.66 8.16
N ASP A 47 8.19 22.99 9.24
CA ASP A 47 7.54 22.00 10.09
C ASP A 47 6.39 21.36 9.29
N VAL A 48 6.61 20.16 8.80
CA VAL A 48 5.62 19.35 8.09
C VAL A 48 5.09 18.32 9.09
N ASP A 49 3.80 18.31 9.32
CA ASP A 49 3.14 17.26 10.08
C ASP A 49 3.13 16.00 9.18
N ARG A 50 4.05 15.07 9.46
CA ARG A 50 4.40 13.93 8.58
C ARG A 50 3.59 12.68 8.87
N ASP A 51 2.92 12.63 10.03
CA ASP A 51 2.20 11.47 10.49
C ASP A 51 0.70 11.66 10.30
N ASN A 52 0.11 10.85 9.44
CA ASN A 52 -1.31 10.90 9.15
C ASN A 52 -1.96 9.53 9.27
N VAL A 53 -3.21 9.55 9.73
CA VAL A 53 -4.03 8.34 9.73
C VAL A 53 -4.55 8.13 8.31
N GLY A 54 -4.28 6.96 7.78
CA GLY A 54 -4.77 6.50 6.49
C GLY A 54 -5.59 5.23 6.65
N GLY A 55 -6.25 4.83 5.59
CA GLY A 55 -7.02 3.60 5.56
C GLY A 55 -7.50 3.26 4.17
N GLY A 56 -8.04 2.07 4.01
CA GLY A 56 -8.52 1.64 2.72
C GLY A 56 -9.39 0.41 2.80
N VAL A 57 -9.95 0.08 1.65
CA VAL A 57 -10.67 -1.17 1.43
C VAL A 57 -10.03 -1.92 0.27
N PHE A 58 -10.09 -3.22 0.32
CA PHE A 58 -9.52 -4.07 -0.71
C PHE A 58 -10.38 -5.30 -0.96
N THR A 59 -10.26 -5.84 -2.15
CA THR A 59 -10.79 -7.15 -2.52
C THR A 59 -9.71 -7.92 -3.26
N GLY A 60 -9.72 -9.23 -3.11
CA GLY A 60 -8.76 -10.10 -3.79
C GLY A 60 -9.40 -11.38 -4.27
N TYR A 61 -8.77 -11.95 -5.27
CA TYR A 61 -9.11 -13.26 -5.81
C TYR A 61 -7.90 -14.19 -5.72
N GLN A 62 -8.07 -15.31 -5.04
CA GLN A 62 -7.04 -16.32 -4.85
C GLN A 62 -6.92 -17.18 -6.11
N ILE A 63 -5.83 -16.99 -6.86
CA ILE A 63 -5.56 -17.72 -8.10
C ILE A 63 -5.10 -19.13 -7.79
N ASN A 64 -4.21 -19.26 -6.80
CA ASN A 64 -3.68 -20.51 -6.30
C ASN A 64 -3.26 -20.35 -4.83
N PRO A 65 -2.81 -21.39 -4.10
CA PRO A 65 -2.52 -21.31 -2.67
C PRO A 65 -1.53 -20.22 -2.24
N TRP A 66 -0.67 -19.77 -3.14
CA TRP A 66 0.38 -18.79 -2.84
C TRP A 66 0.25 -17.47 -3.61
N LEU A 67 -0.68 -17.36 -4.58
CA LEU A 67 -0.81 -16.18 -5.43
C LEU A 67 -2.25 -15.67 -5.48
N ALA A 68 -2.41 -14.37 -5.28
CA ALA A 68 -3.68 -13.66 -5.43
C ALA A 68 -3.51 -12.37 -6.23
N VAL A 69 -4.60 -11.91 -6.84
CA VAL A 69 -4.73 -10.54 -7.36
C VAL A 69 -5.55 -9.74 -6.36
N GLU A 70 -5.05 -8.56 -5.98
CA GLU A 70 -5.75 -7.62 -5.11
C GLU A 70 -6.01 -6.30 -5.81
N GLY A 71 -7.27 -5.82 -5.73
CA GLY A 71 -7.64 -4.45 -6.05
C GLY A 71 -8.07 -3.73 -4.80
N GLY A 72 -7.79 -2.43 -4.70
CA GLY A 72 -8.14 -1.67 -3.50
C GLY A 72 -8.22 -0.17 -3.73
N TYR A 73 -8.81 0.51 -2.77
CA TYR A 73 -8.84 1.95 -2.66
C TYR A 73 -8.19 2.36 -1.34
N ASP A 74 -7.18 3.23 -1.44
CA ASP A 74 -6.46 3.74 -0.28
C ASP A 74 -6.65 5.26 -0.16
N TYR A 75 -6.99 5.68 1.03
CA TYR A 75 -6.89 7.05 1.49
C TYR A 75 -5.61 7.20 2.30
N LEU A 76 -4.65 7.96 1.76
CA LEU A 76 -3.30 8.10 2.33
C LEU A 76 -3.22 9.22 3.38
N GLY A 77 -4.35 9.85 3.72
CA GLY A 77 -4.42 10.91 4.73
C GLY A 77 -4.28 12.31 4.15
N ASN A 78 -4.18 13.30 5.06
CA ASN A 78 -4.06 14.70 4.75
C ASN A 78 -2.69 15.21 5.23
N MET A 79 -1.84 15.71 4.36
CA MET A 79 -0.62 16.42 4.74
C MET A 79 -0.94 17.89 4.99
N GLY A 80 -0.69 18.38 6.20
CA GLY A 80 -0.78 19.79 6.54
C GLY A 80 0.60 20.46 6.43
N ILE A 81 0.73 21.48 5.59
CA ILE A 81 1.93 22.32 5.52
C ILE A 81 1.62 23.61 6.28
N ASN A 82 2.12 23.73 7.49
CA ASN A 82 1.98 24.94 8.28
C ASN A 82 3.01 25.99 7.83
N GLY A 83 2.56 26.99 7.08
CA GLY A 83 3.41 28.13 6.70
C GLY A 83 3.74 28.98 7.93
N ARG A 84 5.03 29.14 8.25
CA ARG A 84 5.51 30.17 9.21
C ARG A 84 5.34 31.56 8.58
N HIS A 85 4.92 32.55 9.38
CA HIS A 85 4.72 33.97 9.01
C HIS A 85 3.59 34.22 7.99
N GLY A 86 2.32 33.92 8.36
CA GLY A 86 1.15 34.49 7.67
C GLY A 86 0.85 33.92 6.26
N ALA A 87 1.57 32.94 5.82
CA ALA A 87 1.21 32.20 4.61
C ALA A 87 0.08 31.21 4.94
N ALA A 88 -1.00 31.23 4.15
CA ALA A 88 -2.13 30.32 4.31
C ALA A 88 -1.63 28.85 4.24
N GLY A 89 -1.96 28.06 5.28
CA GLY A 89 -1.59 26.67 5.34
C GLY A 89 -2.10 25.91 4.11
N SER A 90 -1.25 25.14 3.48
CA SER A 90 -1.63 24.26 2.37
C SER A 90 -2.01 22.89 2.90
N ARG A 91 -3.11 22.32 2.41
CA ARG A 91 -3.53 20.95 2.73
C ARG A 91 -3.47 20.12 1.45
N MET A 92 -2.75 19.01 1.51
CA MET A 92 -2.70 18.03 0.45
C MET A 92 -3.46 16.78 0.89
N LYS A 93 -4.43 16.35 0.09
CA LYS A 93 -5.15 15.08 0.26
C LYS A 93 -4.69 14.11 -0.80
N SER A 94 -4.36 12.90 -0.41
CA SER A 94 -3.96 11.86 -1.36
C SER A 94 -4.84 10.63 -1.21
N GLN A 95 -5.30 10.12 -2.35
CA GLN A 95 -6.11 8.91 -2.45
C GLN A 95 -5.75 8.17 -3.73
N GLY A 96 -5.95 6.86 -3.76
CA GLY A 96 -5.62 6.07 -4.95
C GLY A 96 -6.37 4.76 -5.06
N LEU A 97 -6.51 4.33 -6.30
CA LEU A 97 -6.92 2.97 -6.65
C LEU A 97 -5.67 2.16 -6.96
N GLN A 98 -5.56 0.98 -6.39
CA GLN A 98 -4.43 0.09 -6.62
C GLN A 98 -4.86 -1.25 -7.20
N LEU A 99 -3.96 -1.82 -8.00
CA LEU A 99 -4.04 -3.19 -8.50
C LEU A 99 -2.68 -3.84 -8.28
N SER A 100 -2.65 -5.00 -7.64
CA SER A 100 -1.42 -5.67 -7.25
C SER A 100 -1.53 -7.19 -7.29
N LEU A 101 -0.38 -7.84 -7.40
CA LEU A 101 -0.21 -9.26 -7.15
C LEU A 101 0.28 -9.45 -5.73
N LYS A 102 -0.32 -10.36 -4.99
CA LYS A 102 0.05 -10.78 -3.65
C LYS A 102 0.61 -12.19 -3.73
N ALA A 103 1.86 -12.36 -3.28
CA ALA A 103 2.49 -13.67 -3.12
C ALA A 103 2.61 -13.98 -1.63
N SER A 104 2.10 -15.12 -1.20
CA SER A 104 2.08 -15.56 0.20
C SER A 104 2.95 -16.79 0.40
N TYR A 105 3.58 -16.85 1.56
CA TYR A 105 4.33 -17.99 2.06
C TYR A 105 3.83 -18.36 3.45
N SER A 106 3.29 -19.56 3.59
CA SER A 106 2.74 -20.01 4.86
C SER A 106 3.83 -20.48 5.81
N LEU A 107 3.89 -19.88 6.98
CA LEU A 107 4.78 -20.29 8.07
C LEU A 107 4.18 -21.44 8.88
N THR A 108 2.87 -21.36 9.12
CA THR A 108 2.07 -22.38 9.79
C THR A 108 0.74 -22.56 9.06
N SER A 109 -0.17 -23.40 9.58
CA SER A 109 -1.53 -23.50 9.06
C SER A 109 -2.30 -22.19 9.05
N ASP A 110 -2.04 -21.34 10.04
CA ASP A 110 -2.84 -20.12 10.29
C ASP A 110 -2.07 -18.84 10.04
N TRP A 111 -0.77 -18.91 9.76
CA TRP A 111 0.09 -17.74 9.66
C TRP A 111 0.87 -17.69 8.36
N ASP A 112 0.62 -16.63 7.60
CA ASP A 112 1.28 -16.34 6.33
C ASP A 112 2.17 -15.10 6.42
N LEU A 113 3.31 -15.15 5.73
CA LEU A 113 4.02 -13.95 5.28
C LEU A 113 3.63 -13.67 3.85
N TYR A 114 3.53 -12.41 3.47
CA TYR A 114 3.26 -12.06 2.08
C TYR A 114 4.03 -10.84 1.61
N GLY A 115 4.28 -10.81 0.30
CA GLY A 115 4.72 -9.64 -0.43
C GLY A 115 3.68 -9.27 -1.47
N ARG A 116 3.52 -7.98 -1.72
CA ARG A 116 2.60 -7.45 -2.72
C ARG A 116 3.30 -6.42 -3.58
N ALA A 117 3.13 -6.52 -4.89
CA ALA A 117 3.68 -5.57 -5.86
C ALA A 117 2.61 -5.19 -6.89
N GLY A 118 2.52 -3.93 -7.23
CA GLY A 118 1.50 -3.44 -8.13
C GLY A 118 1.65 -1.98 -8.53
N LEU A 119 0.57 -1.43 -9.02
CA LEU A 119 0.45 -0.05 -9.45
C LEU A 119 -0.71 0.62 -8.71
N MET A 120 -0.52 1.88 -8.37
CA MET A 120 -1.52 2.76 -7.79
C MET A 120 -1.74 3.96 -8.69
N GLY A 121 -2.96 4.12 -9.19
CA GLY A 121 -3.43 5.36 -9.79
C GLY A 121 -3.84 6.31 -8.66
N TYR A 122 -3.08 7.37 -8.45
CA TYR A 122 -3.35 8.33 -7.37
C TYR A 122 -3.95 9.64 -7.89
N ARG A 123 -4.69 10.29 -7.01
CA ARG A 123 -5.12 11.68 -7.16
C ARG A 123 -4.73 12.44 -5.90
N ALA A 124 -3.90 13.47 -6.07
CA ALA A 124 -3.51 14.39 -5.03
C ALA A 124 -4.18 15.75 -5.28
N GLU A 125 -4.76 16.32 -4.23
CA GLU A 125 -5.38 17.65 -4.26
C GLU A 125 -4.60 18.56 -3.32
N SER A 126 -4.15 19.69 -3.83
CA SER A 126 -3.48 20.72 -3.02
C SER A 126 -4.25 22.03 -3.13
N ASN A 127 -4.51 22.66 -2.00
CA ASN A 127 -5.08 24.00 -1.95
C ASN A 127 -3.99 24.99 -1.54
N VAL A 128 -3.57 25.81 -2.50
CA VAL A 128 -2.59 26.88 -2.29
C VAL A 128 -3.24 28.21 -2.63
N ASN A 129 -3.32 29.12 -1.66
CA ASN A 129 -3.90 30.46 -1.82
C ASN A 129 -5.33 30.48 -2.40
N GLY A 130 -6.19 29.53 -1.96
CA GLY A 130 -7.58 29.44 -2.43
C GLY A 130 -7.75 28.86 -3.85
N LYS A 131 -6.67 28.42 -4.49
CA LYS A 131 -6.72 27.73 -5.79
C LYS A 131 -6.48 26.24 -5.58
N ASN A 132 -7.45 25.42 -5.99
CA ASN A 132 -7.32 23.96 -5.99
C ASN A 132 -6.45 23.54 -7.19
N ARG A 133 -5.39 22.81 -6.91
CA ARG A 133 -4.57 22.14 -7.92
C ARG A 133 -4.71 20.64 -7.76
N PHE A 134 -4.83 19.96 -8.87
CA PHE A 134 -4.94 18.50 -8.92
C PHE A 134 -3.72 17.93 -9.61
N ASP A 135 -3.19 16.84 -9.06
CA ASP A 135 -2.20 16.01 -9.72
C ASP A 135 -2.72 14.57 -9.74
N THR A 136 -2.55 13.92 -10.89
CA THR A 136 -2.92 12.52 -11.08
C THR A 136 -1.77 11.78 -11.73
N GLY A 137 -1.53 10.56 -11.30
CA GLY A 137 -0.47 9.76 -11.86
C GLY A 137 -0.60 8.30 -11.50
N VAL A 138 0.27 7.48 -12.07
CA VAL A 138 0.40 6.07 -11.74
C VAL A 138 1.77 5.84 -11.13
N ARG A 139 1.82 5.16 -9.99
CA ARG A 139 3.05 4.88 -9.26
C ARG A 139 3.16 3.42 -8.86
N PRO A 140 4.36 2.86 -8.82
CA PRO A 140 4.57 1.53 -8.27
C PRO A 140 4.27 1.52 -6.78
N VAL A 141 3.64 0.44 -6.32
CA VAL A 141 3.38 0.16 -4.91
C VAL A 141 4.01 -1.17 -4.57
N LEU A 142 4.71 -1.20 -3.45
CA LEU A 142 5.26 -2.40 -2.85
C LEU A 142 4.74 -2.49 -1.43
N ALA A 143 4.44 -3.71 -0.99
CA ALA A 143 4.09 -3.95 0.39
C ALA A 143 4.59 -5.32 0.83
N PHE A 144 4.82 -5.46 2.12
CA PHE A 144 5.08 -6.73 2.76
C PHE A 144 4.36 -6.78 4.10
N GLY A 145 3.97 -7.96 4.50
CA GLY A 145 3.19 -8.09 5.71
C GLY A 145 3.03 -9.54 6.15
N THR A 146 2.22 -9.67 7.18
CA THR A 146 1.82 -10.95 7.72
C THR A 146 0.31 -11.02 7.85
N GLU A 147 -0.24 -12.18 7.64
CA GLU A 147 -1.67 -12.47 7.75
C GLU A 147 -1.88 -13.64 8.68
N TYR A 148 -2.81 -13.51 9.62
CA TYR A 148 -3.18 -14.54 10.57
C TYR A 148 -4.66 -14.90 10.40
N ALA A 149 -4.95 -16.17 10.14
CA ALA A 149 -6.29 -16.69 10.03
C ALA A 149 -6.86 -16.97 11.43
N PHE A 150 -7.90 -16.23 11.82
CA PHE A 150 -8.62 -16.49 13.09
C PHE A 150 -9.52 -17.71 12.95
N ASN A 151 -10.02 -17.95 11.74
CA ASN A 151 -10.83 -19.11 11.33
C ASN A 151 -10.85 -19.15 9.79
N ASP A 152 -11.61 -20.08 9.21
CA ASP A 152 -11.69 -20.31 7.75
C ASP A 152 -12.14 -19.10 6.95
N ARG A 153 -12.83 -18.13 7.59
CA ARG A 153 -13.42 -16.96 6.91
C ARG A 153 -12.76 -15.64 7.28
N TRP A 154 -12.26 -15.49 8.50
CA TRP A 154 -11.73 -14.22 8.99
C TRP A 154 -10.24 -14.28 9.18
N SER A 155 -9.53 -13.29 8.65
CA SER A 155 -8.11 -13.09 8.90
C SER A 155 -7.79 -11.65 9.25
N GLY A 156 -6.76 -11.48 10.08
CA GLY A 156 -6.15 -10.20 10.38
C GLY A 156 -4.83 -10.06 9.65
N ARG A 157 -4.48 -8.84 9.21
CA ARG A 157 -3.19 -8.56 8.58
C ARG A 157 -2.49 -7.36 9.19
N LEU A 158 -1.16 -7.41 9.19
CA LEU A 158 -0.29 -6.26 9.38
C LEU A 158 0.54 -6.07 8.13
N GLU A 159 0.55 -4.86 7.58
CA GLU A 159 1.16 -4.55 6.30
C GLU A 159 2.00 -3.27 6.41
N TYR A 160 3.23 -3.32 5.90
CA TYR A 160 4.01 -2.15 5.59
C TYR A 160 3.95 -1.93 4.07
N GLN A 161 3.42 -0.77 3.66
CA GLN A 161 3.27 -0.39 2.27
C GLN A 161 4.16 0.80 1.95
N TRP A 162 4.79 0.77 0.79
CA TRP A 162 5.58 1.86 0.25
C TRP A 162 5.10 2.21 -1.15
N VAL A 163 4.87 3.50 -1.37
CA VAL A 163 4.46 4.07 -2.66
C VAL A 163 5.52 5.09 -3.06
N ASN A 164 6.13 4.87 -4.22
CA ASN A 164 7.19 5.73 -4.71
C ASN A 164 6.64 7.03 -5.28
N ASN A 165 7.24 8.15 -4.86
CA ASN A 165 7.18 9.44 -5.54
C ASN A 165 5.75 9.94 -5.86
N VAL A 166 4.90 10.01 -4.83
CA VAL A 166 3.54 10.57 -4.92
C VAL A 166 3.63 12.09 -5.02
N GLY A 167 2.98 12.66 -6.05
CA GLY A 167 3.04 14.09 -6.37
C GLY A 167 4.00 14.41 -7.52
N ASN A 168 3.98 15.67 -7.95
CA ASN A 168 4.85 16.18 -9.00
C ASN A 168 5.33 17.59 -8.63
N GLU A 169 6.64 17.77 -8.48
CA GLU A 169 7.26 19.05 -8.10
C GLU A 169 6.88 20.19 -9.03
N ASN A 170 6.73 19.90 -10.33
CA ASN A 170 6.39 20.92 -11.34
C ASN A 170 4.91 21.33 -11.31
N GLN A 171 4.01 20.50 -10.78
CA GLN A 171 2.56 20.77 -10.77
C GLN A 171 2.06 21.23 -9.40
N ILE A 172 2.50 20.57 -8.33
CA ILE A 172 2.04 20.87 -6.96
C ILE A 172 3.16 21.28 -6.01
N GLY A 173 4.42 21.29 -6.50
CA GLY A 173 5.58 21.78 -5.76
C GLY A 173 6.16 20.81 -4.72
N VAL A 174 5.65 19.57 -4.65
CA VAL A 174 6.09 18.55 -3.70
C VAL A 174 5.98 17.19 -4.35
N SER A 175 7.00 16.35 -4.17
CA SER A 175 6.93 14.92 -4.40
C SER A 175 7.55 14.20 -3.20
N SER A 176 6.95 13.13 -2.74
CA SER A 176 7.39 12.41 -1.56
C SER A 176 7.08 10.92 -1.67
N ASP A 177 7.99 10.12 -1.16
CA ASP A 177 7.71 8.70 -0.92
C ASP A 177 6.75 8.59 0.26
N VAL A 178 5.77 7.72 0.12
CA VAL A 178 4.79 7.47 1.19
C VAL A 178 4.99 6.07 1.72
N SER A 179 5.32 5.98 3.00
CA SER A 179 5.38 4.73 3.76
C SER A 179 4.19 4.64 4.69
N SER A 180 3.56 3.49 4.76
CA SER A 180 2.39 3.29 5.62
C SER A 180 2.47 1.97 6.36
N MET A 181 2.16 1.99 7.66
CA MET A 181 1.99 0.80 8.45
C MET A 181 0.51 0.64 8.78
N MET A 182 -0.08 -0.46 8.32
CA MET A 182 -1.52 -0.68 8.37
C MET A 182 -1.87 -2.00 9.03
N ALA A 183 -2.91 -1.99 9.86
CA ALA A 183 -3.60 -3.16 10.34
C ALA A 183 -4.91 -3.32 9.57
N GLY A 184 -5.28 -4.55 9.25
CA GLY A 184 -6.49 -4.83 8.49
C GLY A 184 -7.18 -6.10 8.93
N ILE A 185 -8.42 -6.21 8.51
CA ILE A 185 -9.24 -7.42 8.66
C ILE A 185 -9.84 -7.76 7.31
N SER A 186 -9.91 -9.04 6.99
CA SER A 186 -10.52 -9.53 5.76
C SER A 186 -11.46 -10.69 6.03
N TYR A 187 -12.44 -10.80 5.14
CA TYR A 187 -13.43 -11.87 5.12
C TYR A 187 -13.34 -12.59 3.79
N ARG A 188 -13.28 -13.91 3.83
CA ARG A 188 -13.26 -14.79 2.66
C ARG A 188 -14.67 -15.24 2.33
N PHE A 189 -15.05 -15.08 1.06
CA PHE A 189 -16.33 -15.52 0.53
C PHE A 189 -16.17 -16.88 -0.13
N GLY A 190 -17.08 -17.80 0.14
CA GLY A 190 -17.12 -19.07 -0.55
C GLY A 190 -16.75 -20.25 0.35
N GLN A 191 -17.63 -21.07 0.44
CA GLN A 191 -17.78 -22.50 0.13
C GLN A 191 -19.04 -22.65 -0.63
#